data_9c433cf66a94fd3e3f05d38b91d2fca1
#
_entry.id   9c433cf66a94fd3e3f05d38b91d2fca1
#
_cell.length_a   1.000
_cell.length_b   1.000
_cell.length_c   1.000
_cell.angle_alpha   90.00
_cell.angle_beta   90.00
_cell.angle_gamma   90.00
#
_symmetry.space_group_name_H-M   'P 1'
#
loop_
_entity.id
_entity.type
_entity.pdbx_description
1 polymer ?
#
loop_
_entity_poly.entity_id
_entity_poly.type
_entity_poly.pdbx_seq_one_letter_code
_entity_poly.pdbx_strand_id
1 'polypeptide(L)'
;MQMPQPVYALNLFNVSNRDEYLAYSRRSAEEVGAHGGRVIALGKFRQSAAGDIEPREVLILVEWESKQAFDSYCNDPLLADLHPHREQGSDAYIWHLFDKIEDLRPILN
;
A
#
# COMPACT_ATOMS: atom_id res chain seq x y z
N MET A 1 8.97 -1.32 -27.63
CA MET A 1 8.65 -1.97 -26.35
C MET A 1 8.52 -0.89 -25.28
N GLN A 2 7.38 -0.81 -24.65
CA GLN A 2 7.16 0.17 -23.60
C GLN A 2 7.74 -0.34 -22.28
N MET A 3 8.42 0.54 -21.56
CA MET A 3 8.89 0.21 -20.22
C MET A 3 7.70 0.22 -19.25
N PRO A 4 7.70 -0.66 -18.25
CA PRO A 4 6.65 -0.62 -17.23
C PRO A 4 6.61 0.75 -16.55
N GLN A 5 5.39 1.21 -16.26
CA GLN A 5 5.17 2.46 -15.56
C GLN A 5 5.04 2.15 -14.07
N PRO A 6 5.99 2.61 -13.22
CA PRO A 6 5.86 2.40 -11.78
C PRO A 6 4.63 3.10 -11.21
N VAL A 7 4.06 2.48 -10.18
CA VAL A 7 2.94 3.06 -9.45
C VAL A 7 3.24 3.07 -7.95
N TYR A 8 2.65 4.03 -7.25
CA TYR A 8 2.67 4.07 -5.79
C TYR A 8 1.34 3.54 -5.26
N ALA A 9 1.42 2.65 -4.28
CA ALA A 9 0.25 2.23 -3.50
C ALA A 9 0.32 2.92 -2.15
N LEU A 10 -0.64 3.80 -1.91
CA LEU A 10 -0.77 4.52 -0.63
C LEU A 10 -1.70 3.71 0.25
N ASN A 11 -1.20 3.30 1.41
CA ASN A 11 -1.96 2.59 2.42
C ASN A 11 -2.10 3.47 3.65
N LEU A 12 -3.34 3.77 4.03
CA LEU A 12 -3.66 4.48 5.26
C LEU A 12 -4.68 3.65 6.02
N PHE A 13 -4.43 3.37 7.30
CA PHE A 13 -5.34 2.52 8.06
C PHE A 13 -5.09 2.62 9.55
N ASN A 14 -6.02 2.05 10.34
CA ASN A 14 -5.85 1.86 11.77
C ASN A 14 -5.63 0.38 12.05
N VAL A 15 -4.80 0.08 13.05
CA VAL A 15 -4.65 -1.31 13.52
C VAL A 15 -5.78 -1.59 14.51
N SER A 16 -6.70 -2.48 14.13
CA SER A 16 -7.84 -2.84 14.96
C SER A 16 -7.62 -4.14 15.73
N ASN A 17 -6.77 -5.03 15.22
CA ASN A 17 -6.39 -6.27 15.89
C ASN A 17 -4.91 -6.50 15.64
N ARG A 18 -4.11 -6.28 16.68
CA ARG A 18 -2.66 -6.32 16.57
C ARG A 18 -2.13 -7.68 16.12
N ASP A 19 -2.65 -8.76 16.68
CA ASP A 19 -2.15 -10.11 16.37
C ASP A 19 -2.45 -10.49 14.92
N GLU A 20 -3.64 -10.18 14.44
CA GLU A 20 -4.00 -10.41 13.05
C GLU A 20 -3.13 -9.60 12.10
N TYR A 21 -2.91 -8.33 12.43
CA TYR A 21 -2.07 -7.47 11.58
C TYR A 21 -0.62 -7.93 11.58
N LEU A 22 -0.09 -8.39 12.72
CA LEU A 22 1.26 -8.94 12.78
C LEU A 22 1.40 -10.18 11.91
N ALA A 23 0.40 -11.07 11.91
CA ALA A 23 0.41 -12.24 11.04
C ALA A 23 0.48 -11.84 9.57
N TYR A 24 -0.27 -10.81 9.19
CA TYR A 24 -0.22 -10.26 7.83
C TYR A 24 1.16 -9.66 7.53
N SER A 25 1.65 -8.77 8.39
CA SER A 25 2.86 -7.99 8.09
C SER A 25 4.11 -8.83 7.99
N ARG A 26 4.20 -9.90 8.79
CA ARG A 26 5.35 -10.80 8.74
C ARG A 26 5.52 -11.46 7.38
N ARG A 27 4.41 -11.81 6.75
CA ARG A 27 4.43 -12.50 5.47
C ARG A 27 4.39 -11.52 4.30
N SER A 28 3.64 -10.43 4.43
CA SER A 28 3.46 -9.48 3.34
C SER A 28 4.76 -8.81 2.92
N ALA A 29 5.67 -8.57 3.87
CA ALA A 29 6.96 -7.93 3.56
C ALA A 29 7.74 -8.73 2.52
N GLU A 30 7.78 -10.06 2.64
CA GLU A 30 8.43 -10.94 1.68
C GLU A 30 7.66 -10.99 0.35
N GLU A 31 6.35 -11.13 0.45
CA GLU A 31 5.52 -11.32 -0.75
C GLU A 31 5.44 -10.06 -1.60
N VAL A 32 5.41 -8.89 -0.98
CA VAL A 32 5.48 -7.62 -1.70
C VAL A 32 6.78 -7.57 -2.52
N GLY A 33 7.91 -7.88 -1.89
CA GLY A 33 9.20 -7.91 -2.59
C GLY A 33 9.23 -8.92 -3.72
N ALA A 34 8.67 -10.11 -3.50
CA ALA A 34 8.64 -11.16 -4.52
C ALA A 34 7.78 -10.80 -5.73
N HIS A 35 6.83 -9.89 -5.57
CA HIS A 35 5.91 -9.48 -6.65
C HIS A 35 6.28 -8.13 -7.28
N GLY A 36 7.46 -7.59 -6.99
CA GLY A 36 7.92 -6.35 -7.61
C GLY A 36 7.54 -5.07 -6.87
N GLY A 37 7.24 -5.18 -5.58
CA GLY A 37 6.95 -4.04 -4.72
C GLY A 37 8.12 -3.70 -3.81
N ARG A 38 8.17 -2.46 -3.36
CA ARG A 38 9.20 -1.98 -2.44
C ARG A 38 8.59 -0.95 -1.51
N VAL A 39 8.66 -1.19 -0.20
CA VAL A 39 8.22 -0.20 0.77
C VAL A 39 9.18 0.97 0.76
N ILE A 40 8.69 2.17 0.47
CA ILE A 40 9.54 3.37 0.38
C ILE A 40 9.29 4.36 1.51
N ALA A 41 8.19 4.23 2.26
CA ALA A 41 7.93 5.09 3.41
C ALA A 41 7.01 4.40 4.40
N LEU A 42 7.28 4.60 5.68
CA LEU A 42 6.44 4.18 6.78
C LEU A 42 6.21 5.38 7.68
N GLY A 43 4.98 5.57 8.14
CA GLY A 43 4.68 6.70 8.99
C GLY A 43 3.63 6.38 10.04
N LYS A 44 3.71 7.12 11.14
CA LYS A 44 2.69 7.12 12.18
C LYS A 44 2.06 8.51 12.21
N PHE A 45 0.74 8.57 12.27
CA PHE A 45 0.03 9.85 12.28
C PHE A 45 0.54 10.74 13.41
N ARG A 46 0.78 12.01 13.10
CA ARG A 46 1.20 13.00 14.08
C ARG A 46 0.16 14.09 14.28
N GLN A 47 -0.24 14.76 13.21
CA GLN A 47 -1.26 15.80 13.29
C GLN A 47 -1.76 16.15 11.90
N SER A 48 -2.97 16.67 11.81
CA SER A 48 -3.50 17.21 10.58
C SER A 48 -3.09 18.68 10.48
N ALA A 49 -2.33 19.02 9.46
CA ALA A 49 -1.94 20.40 9.19
C ALA A 49 -3.05 21.17 8.52
N ALA A 50 -3.85 20.49 7.69
CA ALA A 50 -4.98 21.06 6.98
C ALA A 50 -5.86 19.94 6.45
N GLY A 51 -7.12 20.27 6.17
CA GLY A 51 -8.08 19.31 5.63
C GLY A 51 -8.88 18.63 6.72
N ASP A 52 -9.96 17.97 6.32
CA ASP A 52 -10.94 17.41 7.22
C ASP A 52 -11.14 15.90 7.06
N ILE A 53 -10.22 15.22 6.38
CA ILE A 53 -10.21 13.76 6.30
C ILE A 53 -9.91 13.21 7.68
N GLU A 54 -10.70 12.24 8.12
CA GLU A 54 -10.45 11.58 9.39
C GLU A 54 -9.09 10.89 9.39
N PRO A 55 -8.23 11.14 10.39
CA PRO A 55 -6.88 10.60 10.40
C PRO A 55 -6.86 9.08 10.52
N ARG A 56 -5.85 8.46 9.90
CA ARG A 56 -5.52 7.06 10.11
C ARG A 56 -4.18 7.00 10.81
N GLU A 57 -4.01 5.98 11.62
CA GLU A 57 -2.82 5.81 12.46
C GLU A 57 -1.56 5.52 11.66
N VAL A 58 -1.68 4.73 10.60
CA VAL A 58 -0.54 4.16 9.88
C VAL A 58 -0.52 4.61 8.44
N LEU A 59 0.67 4.99 7.96
CA LEU A 59 0.96 5.21 6.54
C LEU A 59 1.97 4.17 6.09
N ILE A 60 1.67 3.47 5.00
CA ILE A 60 2.66 2.65 4.27
C ILE A 60 2.58 3.04 2.80
N LEU A 61 3.70 3.46 2.23
CA LEU A 61 3.80 3.77 0.82
C LEU A 61 4.69 2.74 0.14
N VAL A 62 4.13 2.04 -0.86
CA VAL A 62 4.83 1.00 -1.60
C VAL A 62 4.95 1.44 -3.05
N GLU A 63 6.16 1.33 -3.61
CA GLU A 63 6.37 1.51 -5.03
C GLU A 63 6.35 0.14 -5.70
N TRP A 64 5.51 -0.03 -6.72
CA TRP A 64 5.42 -1.25 -7.52
C TRP A 64 6.01 -0.97 -8.90
N GLU A 65 6.67 -1.98 -9.48
CA GLU A 65 7.28 -1.84 -10.81
C GLU A 65 6.25 -1.45 -11.87
N SER A 66 4.99 -1.88 -11.69
CA SER A 66 3.90 -1.60 -12.61
C SER A 66 2.58 -1.90 -11.92
N LYS A 67 1.48 -1.43 -12.52
CA LYS A 67 0.15 -1.82 -12.06
C LYS A 67 -0.05 -3.33 -12.16
N GLN A 68 0.53 -3.96 -13.19
CA GLN A 68 0.43 -5.42 -13.36
C GLN A 68 1.10 -6.17 -12.21
N ALA A 69 2.24 -5.68 -11.73
CA ALA A 69 2.91 -6.28 -10.58
C ALA A 69 2.03 -6.18 -9.32
N PHE A 70 1.40 -5.03 -9.10
CA PHE A 70 0.46 -4.84 -8.01
C PHE A 70 -0.74 -5.79 -8.13
N ASP A 71 -1.34 -5.87 -9.32
CA ASP A 71 -2.48 -6.76 -9.56
C ASP A 71 -2.10 -8.21 -9.33
N SER A 72 -0.90 -8.60 -9.75
CA SER A 72 -0.38 -9.96 -9.54
C SER A 72 -0.30 -10.30 -8.04
N TYR A 73 0.17 -9.35 -7.22
CA TYR A 73 0.20 -9.55 -5.79
C TYR A 73 -1.20 -9.70 -5.20
N CYS A 74 -2.12 -8.82 -5.60
CA CYS A 74 -3.49 -8.83 -5.06
C CYS A 74 -4.26 -10.09 -5.47
N ASN A 75 -3.97 -10.65 -6.64
CA ASN A 75 -4.74 -11.73 -7.22
C ASN A 75 -4.05 -13.09 -7.19
N ASP A 76 -2.87 -13.19 -6.60
CA ASP A 76 -2.13 -14.44 -6.52
C ASP A 76 -2.91 -15.43 -5.65
N PRO A 77 -3.35 -16.58 -6.20
CA PRO A 77 -4.11 -17.55 -5.41
C PRO A 77 -3.32 -18.13 -4.24
N LEU A 78 -1.98 -18.10 -4.30
CA LEU A 78 -1.14 -18.58 -3.19
C LEU A 78 -1.18 -17.63 -2.00
N LEU A 79 -1.69 -16.40 -2.17
CA LEU A 79 -1.80 -15.39 -1.13
C LEU A 79 -3.23 -15.20 -0.65
N ALA A 80 -4.16 -16.05 -1.08
CA ALA A 80 -5.57 -15.90 -0.74
C ALA A 80 -5.83 -15.96 0.76
N ASP A 81 -4.98 -16.68 1.52
CA ASP A 81 -5.10 -16.77 2.97
C ASP A 81 -4.45 -15.59 3.70
N LEU A 82 -3.67 -14.78 3.00
CA LEU A 82 -2.95 -13.65 3.60
C LEU A 82 -3.85 -12.42 3.75
N HIS A 83 -4.62 -12.10 2.71
CA HIS A 83 -5.42 -10.87 2.69
C HIS A 83 -6.47 -10.78 3.82
N PRO A 84 -7.13 -11.87 4.25
CA PRO A 84 -8.03 -11.81 5.39
C PRO A 84 -7.39 -11.34 6.68
N HIS A 85 -6.10 -11.64 6.91
CA HIS A 85 -5.39 -11.14 8.10
C HIS A 85 -5.25 -9.63 8.08
N ARG A 86 -5.01 -9.04 6.90
CA ARG A 86 -4.98 -7.59 6.75
C ARG A 86 -6.35 -6.99 7.04
N GLU A 87 -7.41 -7.57 6.48
CA GLU A 87 -8.77 -7.08 6.65
C GLU A 87 -9.24 -7.18 8.10
N GLN A 88 -8.92 -8.28 8.77
CA GLN A 88 -9.28 -8.50 10.16
C GLN A 88 -8.41 -7.70 11.13
N GLY A 89 -7.21 -7.38 10.72
CA GLY A 89 -6.23 -6.67 11.56
C GLY A 89 -6.27 -5.16 11.46
N SER A 90 -7.06 -4.61 10.53
CA SER A 90 -7.10 -3.17 10.27
C SER A 90 -8.53 -2.70 10.08
N ASP A 91 -8.75 -1.39 10.26
CA ASP A 91 -10.01 -0.75 9.89
C ASP A 91 -9.74 0.59 9.21
N ALA A 92 -10.80 1.17 8.64
CA ALA A 92 -10.75 2.44 7.93
C ALA A 92 -9.64 2.46 6.86
N TYR A 93 -9.45 1.32 6.18
CA TYR A 93 -8.35 1.11 5.26
C TYR A 93 -8.59 1.87 3.96
N ILE A 94 -7.61 2.70 3.58
CA ILE A 94 -7.55 3.37 2.29
C ILE A 94 -6.38 2.78 1.53
N TRP A 95 -6.63 2.32 0.31
CA TRP A 95 -5.61 1.74 -0.56
C TRP A 95 -5.76 2.35 -1.94
N HIS A 96 -4.99 3.39 -2.21
CA HIS A 96 -5.07 4.16 -3.46
C HIS A 96 -3.81 3.97 -4.27
N LEU A 97 -3.98 3.86 -5.59
CA LEU A 97 -2.87 3.79 -6.52
C LEU A 97 -2.66 5.14 -7.20
N PHE A 98 -1.39 5.52 -7.35
CA PHE A 98 -0.98 6.74 -8.04
C PHE A 98 0.10 6.37 -9.05
N ASP A 99 0.02 6.93 -10.25
CA ASP A 99 1.13 6.79 -11.19
C ASP A 99 2.33 7.59 -10.68
N LYS A 100 3.52 6.99 -10.76
CA LYS A 100 4.74 7.71 -10.39
C LYS A 100 5.06 8.73 -11.48
N ILE A 101 5.28 9.98 -11.08
CA ILE A 101 5.68 11.06 -12.00
C ILE A 101 6.94 11.72 -11.46
N GLU A 102 7.73 12.32 -12.37
CA GLU A 102 8.98 12.96 -11.99
C GLU A 102 8.77 14.41 -11.55
N ASP A 103 7.70 15.05 -12.04
CA ASP A 103 7.31 16.40 -11.67
C ASP A 103 5.81 16.60 -11.96
N LEU A 104 5.29 17.77 -11.70
CA LEU A 104 3.85 18.02 -11.79
C LEU A 104 3.35 18.38 -13.18
N ARG A 105 4.20 18.40 -14.21
CA ARG A 105 3.77 18.74 -15.56
C ARG A 105 2.62 17.89 -16.09
N PRO A 106 2.59 16.56 -15.85
CA PRO A 106 1.44 15.76 -16.32
C PRO A 106 0.10 16.18 -15.73
N ILE A 107 0.10 16.84 -14.57
CA ILE A 107 -1.12 17.31 -13.91
C ILE A 107 -1.44 18.74 -14.32
N LEU A 108 -0.43 19.58 -14.50
CA LEU A 108 -0.59 21.01 -14.67
C LEU A 108 -0.73 21.46 -16.13
N ASN A 109 -0.39 20.60 -17.07
CA ASN A 109 -0.49 20.94 -18.50
C ASN A 109 -1.85 20.56 -19.06
#